data_ca17dd4411de8cf2135ba4b3c7c18034
#
_entry.id   ca17dd4411de8cf2135ba4b3c7c18034
#
_cell.length_a   1.000
_cell.length_b   1.000
_cell.length_c   1.000
_cell.angle_alpha   90.00
_cell.angle_beta   90.00
_cell.angle_gamma   90.00
#
_symmetry.space_group_name_H-M   'P 1'
#
loop_
_entity.id
_entity.type
_entity.pdbx_description
1 polymer ?
#
loop_
_entity_poly.entity_id
_entity_poly.type
_entity_poly.pdbx_seq_one_letter_code
_entity_poly.pdbx_strand_id
1 'polypeptide(L)'
;MSRISKSKAPWIIEKRCLADYHPTTTITCPPFASESPVVSNLSESVSSAKAKLDAHTVETVQWHFHPSTGSPFWLEKAKTYKFDPLTEVKCFDDLKKFPHFEDEWLRGGPISRWIPKGLAGKPAYVFETGGTTGIPKSRMVIEDHWIDYENFSDTLPDESFPRGSNWLMLGPSGPRRLRLAVEHLAQYRGGICFCVDLDPRWVVKLLKKGDVAGAKAYADHVIDQAVTILSAGHDIKCAFATPKLLEALALKLMDKGTSIEESGITGIFAGGTEFTPQWYRFCREELLGPNVYITPTYGNTLMGLACGKPFDPADNYKITYFAPQPRAVIETVEFNDYDQLVGYGKTGRVKLYTLTKELFIPGFMERDEGERELPHEKYPWDGISGTRPFHEFASTTTVGVY
;
A
#
# COMPACT_ATOMS: atom_id res chain seq x y z
N MET A 1 -35.32 -25.07 46.15
CA MET A 1 -36.46 -24.27 46.53
C MET A 1 -36.09 -22.82 46.53
N SER A 2 -36.51 -22.07 45.56
CA SER A 2 -37.13 -20.76 45.57
C SER A 2 -37.11 -20.17 44.13
N ARG A 3 -38.29 -19.75 43.75
CA ARG A 3 -38.69 -19.36 42.37
C ARG A 3 -38.15 -18.00 42.00
N ILE A 4 -37.73 -17.83 40.77
CA ILE A 4 -37.48 -16.56 40.11
C ILE A 4 -38.68 -16.21 39.21
N SER A 5 -39.32 -15.09 39.48
CA SER A 5 -40.44 -14.55 38.76
C SER A 5 -40.01 -13.85 37.47
N LYS A 6 -40.73 -14.11 36.38
CA LYS A 6 -40.67 -13.41 35.09
C LYS A 6 -41.55 -12.17 35.17
N SER A 7 -41.08 -11.00 34.82
CA SER A 7 -41.95 -9.86 34.46
C SER A 7 -41.80 -9.53 32.98
N LYS A 8 -42.97 -9.61 32.29
CA LYS A 8 -43.18 -9.12 30.92
C LYS A 8 -43.68 -7.68 30.99
N ALA A 9 -43.25 -6.82 30.13
CA ALA A 9 -43.94 -5.58 29.81
C ALA A 9 -44.13 -5.45 28.28
N PRO A 10 -45.35 -5.06 27.83
CA PRO A 10 -45.69 -4.95 26.44
C PRO A 10 -45.63 -3.50 25.97
N TRP A 11 -45.18 -3.29 24.71
CA TRP A 11 -45.35 -2.02 24.04
C TRP A 11 -46.52 -2.14 23.04
N ILE A 12 -47.52 -1.30 23.24
CA ILE A 12 -48.70 -1.14 22.41
C ILE A 12 -48.39 -0.09 21.35
N ILE A 13 -48.59 -0.43 20.08
CA ILE A 13 -48.53 0.52 18.97
C ILE A 13 -49.97 0.98 18.67
N GLU A 14 -50.24 2.24 18.89
CA GLU A 14 -51.50 2.90 18.47
C GLU A 14 -51.43 3.29 17.00
N LYS A 15 -52.38 2.79 16.24
CA LYS A 15 -52.69 3.24 14.88
C LYS A 15 -53.49 4.54 14.96
N ARG A 16 -53.02 5.61 14.32
CA ARG A 16 -53.88 6.76 13.97
C ARG A 16 -54.09 6.84 12.46
N CYS A 17 -55.36 7.13 12.16
CA CYS A 17 -55.99 7.12 10.85
C CYS A 17 -55.46 8.14 9.87
N LEU A 18 -55.46 7.73 8.61
CA LEU A 18 -55.47 8.56 7.41
C LEU A 18 -56.83 9.26 7.23
N ALA A 19 -56.83 10.55 7.04
CA ALA A 19 -57.88 11.24 6.30
C ALA A 19 -57.34 12.59 5.75
N ASP A 20 -57.60 12.82 4.48
CA ASP A 20 -57.68 14.07 3.74
C ASP A 20 -56.39 14.80 3.32
N TYR A 21 -55.96 14.48 2.10
CA TYR A 21 -55.12 15.41 1.33
C TYR A 21 -55.67 15.59 -0.09
N HIS A 22 -56.17 16.80 -0.39
CA HIS A 22 -56.58 17.24 -1.72
C HIS A 22 -55.38 17.74 -2.53
N PRO A 23 -55.23 17.39 -3.82
CA PRO A 23 -54.11 17.82 -4.63
C PRO A 23 -54.44 19.06 -5.46
N THR A 24 -53.87 20.20 -5.15
CA THR A 24 -53.68 21.32 -6.11
C THR A 24 -52.54 22.21 -5.67
N THR A 25 -51.34 21.89 -6.11
CA THR A 25 -50.29 22.93 -6.30
C THR A 25 -49.30 22.40 -7.34
N THR A 26 -49.30 23.03 -8.49
CA THR A 26 -48.33 22.82 -9.56
C THR A 26 -46.94 23.22 -9.04
N ILE A 27 -46.11 22.24 -8.77
CA ILE A 27 -44.67 22.48 -8.40
C ILE A 27 -43.93 22.69 -9.71
N THR A 28 -43.58 23.95 -9.98
CA THR A 28 -42.55 24.27 -10.97
C THR A 28 -41.20 23.87 -10.41
N CYS A 29 -40.52 22.93 -11.08
CA CYS A 29 -39.11 22.62 -10.79
C CYS A 29 -38.26 23.87 -10.96
N PRO A 30 -37.41 24.22 -9.97
CA PRO A 30 -36.38 25.22 -10.20
C PRO A 30 -35.32 24.69 -11.17
N PRO A 31 -34.63 25.57 -11.94
CA PRO A 31 -33.60 25.15 -12.87
C PRO A 31 -32.44 24.52 -12.11
N PHE A 32 -31.78 23.56 -12.76
CA PHE A 32 -30.63 22.81 -12.30
C PHE A 32 -29.72 23.64 -11.37
N ALA A 33 -29.52 23.13 -10.15
CA ALA A 33 -28.58 23.69 -9.21
C ALA A 33 -27.16 23.64 -9.80
N SER A 34 -26.48 24.78 -9.76
CA SER A 34 -25.05 24.88 -10.03
C SER A 34 -24.30 23.84 -9.19
N GLU A 35 -23.36 23.13 -9.80
CA GLU A 35 -22.46 22.20 -9.13
C GLU A 35 -21.87 22.85 -7.88
N SER A 36 -21.89 22.11 -6.77
CA SER A 36 -21.33 22.59 -5.51
C SER A 36 -19.83 22.93 -5.70
N PRO A 37 -19.32 24.00 -5.09
CA PRO A 37 -17.91 24.43 -5.27
C PRO A 37 -16.87 23.34 -4.91
N VAL A 38 -17.20 22.35 -4.09
CA VAL A 38 -16.36 21.21 -3.76
C VAL A 38 -16.20 20.27 -4.96
N VAL A 39 -17.24 20.06 -5.77
CA VAL A 39 -17.19 19.17 -6.94
C VAL A 39 -16.35 19.81 -8.07
N SER A 40 -16.43 21.11 -8.25
CA SER A 40 -15.61 21.82 -9.25
C SER A 40 -14.11 21.74 -8.93
N ASN A 41 -13.71 21.88 -7.66
CA ASN A 41 -12.32 21.79 -7.21
C ASN A 41 -11.70 20.40 -7.43
N LEU A 42 -12.42 19.32 -7.16
CA LEU A 42 -11.91 17.97 -7.37
C LEU A 42 -11.71 17.67 -8.86
N SER A 43 -12.63 18.06 -9.72
CA SER A 43 -12.53 17.88 -11.17
C SER A 43 -11.31 18.58 -11.76
N GLU A 44 -11.03 19.81 -11.34
CA GLU A 44 -9.82 20.55 -11.75
C GLU A 44 -8.55 19.88 -11.26
N SER A 45 -8.55 19.39 -10.01
CA SER A 45 -7.42 18.67 -9.42
C SER A 45 -7.12 17.37 -10.17
N VAL A 46 -8.16 16.60 -10.54
CA VAL A 46 -8.03 15.37 -11.35
C VAL A 46 -7.45 15.68 -12.72
N SER A 47 -7.95 16.73 -13.40
CA SER A 47 -7.43 17.15 -14.71
C SER A 47 -5.96 17.57 -14.63
N SER A 48 -5.59 18.32 -13.60
CA SER A 48 -4.21 18.71 -13.34
C SER A 48 -3.30 17.52 -13.05
N ALA A 49 -3.76 16.56 -12.24
CA ALA A 49 -3.01 15.35 -11.94
C ALA A 49 -2.78 14.50 -13.20
N LYS A 50 -3.80 14.37 -14.06
CA LYS A 50 -3.66 13.68 -15.36
C LYS A 50 -2.63 14.37 -16.25
N ALA A 51 -2.67 15.67 -16.39
CA ALA A 51 -1.70 16.40 -17.19
C ALA A 51 -0.26 16.25 -16.67
N LYS A 52 -0.07 16.23 -15.34
CA LYS A 52 1.23 15.94 -14.70
C LYS A 52 1.69 14.52 -14.98
N LEU A 53 0.78 13.54 -14.90
CA LEU A 53 1.10 12.15 -15.22
C LEU A 53 1.51 11.99 -16.68
N ASP A 54 0.79 12.60 -17.63
CA ASP A 54 1.10 12.56 -19.04
C ASP A 54 2.51 13.15 -19.33
N ALA A 55 2.81 14.33 -18.80
CA ALA A 55 4.11 14.95 -18.94
C ALA A 55 5.25 14.11 -18.34
N HIS A 56 5.04 13.58 -17.12
CA HIS A 56 6.00 12.73 -16.43
C HIS A 56 6.26 11.42 -17.19
N THR A 57 5.21 10.84 -17.79
CA THR A 57 5.33 9.64 -18.61
C THR A 57 6.24 9.89 -19.81
N VAL A 58 6.02 10.99 -20.53
CA VAL A 58 6.88 11.35 -21.67
C VAL A 58 8.33 11.54 -21.22
N GLU A 59 8.58 12.26 -20.12
CA GLU A 59 9.93 12.46 -19.59
C GLU A 59 10.60 11.11 -19.24
N THR A 60 9.85 10.22 -18.58
CA THR A 60 10.37 8.92 -18.16
C THR A 60 10.68 8.02 -19.35
N VAL A 61 9.82 8.00 -20.37
CA VAL A 61 10.08 7.26 -21.60
C VAL A 61 11.29 7.83 -22.34
N GLN A 62 11.39 9.15 -22.47
CA GLN A 62 12.57 9.80 -23.04
C GLN A 62 13.85 9.39 -22.32
N TRP A 63 13.82 9.35 -20.98
CA TRP A 63 14.96 8.92 -20.17
C TRP A 63 15.36 7.47 -20.41
N HIS A 64 14.41 6.53 -20.43
CA HIS A 64 14.71 5.10 -20.52
C HIS A 64 15.06 4.62 -21.93
N PHE A 65 14.63 5.32 -22.97
CA PHE A 65 14.86 4.94 -24.35
C PHE A 65 15.89 5.80 -25.08
N HIS A 66 16.36 6.91 -24.48
CA HIS A 66 17.44 7.68 -25.07
C HIS A 66 18.78 6.93 -24.96
N PRO A 67 19.59 6.88 -26.04
CA PRO A 67 20.82 6.08 -26.09
C PRO A 67 21.84 6.40 -25.01
N SER A 68 21.89 7.65 -24.50
CA SER A 68 22.84 8.09 -23.48
C SER A 68 22.39 7.88 -22.05
N THR A 69 21.07 7.74 -21.78
CA THR A 69 20.51 7.64 -20.43
C THR A 69 19.85 6.31 -20.14
N GLY A 70 19.29 5.65 -21.14
CA GLY A 70 18.49 4.44 -21.00
C GLY A 70 19.24 3.23 -20.45
N SER A 71 18.53 2.32 -19.83
CA SER A 71 19.12 1.07 -19.36
C SER A 71 19.44 0.14 -20.53
N PRO A 72 20.49 -0.68 -20.46
CA PRO A 72 20.80 -1.65 -21.50
C PRO A 72 19.60 -2.55 -21.85
N PHE A 73 18.81 -2.95 -20.87
CA PHE A 73 17.61 -3.76 -21.07
C PHE A 73 16.60 -3.08 -21.99
N TRP A 74 16.21 -1.84 -21.70
CA TRP A 74 15.19 -1.15 -22.49
C TRP A 74 15.70 -0.74 -23.86
N LEU A 75 16.97 -0.37 -23.98
CA LEU A 75 17.59 -0.07 -25.28
C LEU A 75 17.64 -1.29 -26.20
N GLU A 76 17.83 -2.49 -25.65
CA GLU A 76 17.77 -3.73 -26.42
C GLU A 76 16.33 -4.11 -26.79
N LYS A 77 15.38 -4.01 -25.83
CA LYS A 77 13.97 -4.27 -26.07
C LYS A 77 13.37 -3.36 -27.13
N ALA A 78 13.74 -2.10 -27.17
CA ALA A 78 13.27 -1.13 -28.17
C ALA A 78 13.49 -1.60 -29.61
N LYS A 79 14.56 -2.35 -29.85
CA LYS A 79 14.84 -2.89 -31.21
C LYS A 79 13.80 -3.91 -31.70
N THR A 80 13.00 -4.45 -30.78
CA THR A 80 11.95 -5.45 -31.09
C THR A 80 10.58 -4.82 -31.29
N TYR A 81 10.41 -3.52 -30.97
CA TYR A 81 9.14 -2.83 -31.07
C TYR A 81 8.84 -2.42 -32.53
N LYS A 82 7.54 -2.35 -32.87
CA LYS A 82 7.05 -1.86 -34.15
C LYS A 82 6.75 -0.35 -34.12
N PHE A 83 7.07 0.31 -33.04
CA PHE A 83 6.90 1.74 -32.81
C PHE A 83 8.16 2.32 -32.17
N ASP A 84 8.37 3.62 -32.34
CA ASP A 84 9.47 4.34 -31.67
C ASP A 84 9.00 4.97 -30.38
N PRO A 85 9.43 4.47 -29.18
CA PRO A 85 9.03 5.04 -27.90
C PRO A 85 9.31 6.54 -27.78
N LEU A 86 10.40 7.04 -28.36
CA LEU A 86 10.80 8.44 -28.24
C LEU A 86 9.87 9.40 -29.00
N THR A 87 9.25 8.94 -30.05
CA THR A 87 8.42 9.78 -30.93
C THR A 87 6.93 9.52 -30.81
N GLU A 88 6.53 8.31 -30.40
CA GLU A 88 5.14 7.87 -30.44
C GLU A 88 4.44 7.83 -29.06
N VAL A 89 5.18 7.94 -27.94
CA VAL A 89 4.60 8.07 -26.60
C VAL A 89 4.43 9.54 -26.27
N LYS A 90 3.19 10.01 -26.16
CA LYS A 90 2.81 11.39 -25.93
C LYS A 90 2.06 11.62 -24.62
N CYS A 91 1.50 10.56 -24.03
CA CYS A 91 0.73 10.58 -22.81
C CYS A 91 0.81 9.22 -22.12
N PHE A 92 0.22 9.12 -20.92
CA PHE A 92 0.16 7.89 -20.16
C PHE A 92 -0.59 6.76 -20.89
N ASP A 93 -1.67 7.08 -21.57
CA ASP A 93 -2.47 6.09 -22.29
C ASP A 93 -1.69 5.39 -23.43
N ASP A 94 -0.64 6.03 -23.95
CA ASP A 94 0.23 5.44 -24.98
C ASP A 94 1.11 4.29 -24.44
N LEU A 95 1.20 4.13 -23.11
CA LEU A 95 1.92 2.99 -22.53
C LEU A 95 1.30 1.64 -22.90
N LYS A 96 0.04 1.60 -23.33
CA LYS A 96 -0.61 0.42 -23.89
C LYS A 96 0.05 -0.10 -25.20
N LYS A 97 0.87 0.72 -25.86
CA LYS A 97 1.67 0.29 -27.01
C LYS A 97 2.79 -0.70 -26.62
N PHE A 98 3.25 -0.63 -25.36
CA PHE A 98 4.22 -1.59 -24.85
C PHE A 98 3.57 -2.94 -24.54
N PRO A 99 4.28 -4.06 -24.74
CA PRO A 99 3.83 -5.32 -24.19
C PRO A 99 3.81 -5.25 -22.64
N HIS A 100 2.94 -6.02 -22.02
CA HIS A 100 2.93 -6.15 -20.57
C HIS A 100 4.30 -6.57 -20.05
N PHE A 101 4.71 -5.93 -18.98
CA PHE A 101 6.00 -6.23 -18.34
C PHE A 101 5.95 -7.63 -17.70
N GLU A 102 6.90 -8.47 -18.06
CA GLU A 102 7.04 -9.80 -17.50
C GLU A 102 7.99 -9.75 -16.30
N ASP A 103 7.49 -10.06 -15.12
CA ASP A 103 8.30 -10.05 -13.91
C ASP A 103 9.43 -11.09 -13.89
N GLU A 104 9.34 -12.12 -14.74
CA GLU A 104 10.41 -13.07 -14.98
C GLU A 104 11.69 -12.42 -15.53
N TRP A 105 11.58 -11.28 -16.22
CA TRP A 105 12.75 -10.53 -16.69
C TRP A 105 13.64 -10.03 -15.56
N LEU A 106 13.09 -9.91 -14.35
CA LEU A 106 13.83 -9.47 -13.16
C LEU A 106 14.54 -10.63 -12.43
N ARG A 107 14.39 -11.87 -12.90
CA ARG A 107 15.08 -13.01 -12.31
C ARG A 107 16.47 -13.20 -12.90
N GLY A 108 17.43 -13.45 -12.02
CA GLY A 108 18.82 -13.69 -12.40
C GLY A 108 19.55 -12.45 -12.91
N GLY A 109 20.82 -12.66 -13.25
CA GLY A 109 21.73 -11.58 -13.66
C GLY A 109 21.94 -11.48 -15.17
N PRO A 110 22.80 -10.55 -15.60
CA PRO A 110 23.45 -9.54 -14.74
C PRO A 110 22.49 -8.40 -14.34
N ILE A 111 22.53 -7.97 -13.07
CA ILE A 111 21.70 -6.86 -12.58
C ILE A 111 22.03 -5.52 -13.26
N SER A 112 23.26 -5.37 -13.76
CA SER A 112 23.73 -4.17 -14.46
C SER A 112 22.91 -3.84 -15.72
N ARG A 113 22.22 -4.81 -16.34
CA ARG A 113 21.33 -4.56 -17.47
C ARG A 113 20.17 -3.62 -17.16
N TRP A 114 19.83 -3.50 -15.86
CA TRP A 114 18.74 -2.65 -15.39
C TRP A 114 19.22 -1.25 -14.98
N ILE A 115 20.55 -1.03 -14.86
CA ILE A 115 21.10 0.27 -14.45
C ILE A 115 21.03 1.22 -15.65
N PRO A 116 20.24 2.31 -15.58
CA PRO A 116 20.24 3.32 -16.63
C PRO A 116 21.63 3.95 -16.78
N LYS A 117 22.08 4.14 -18.01
CA LYS A 117 23.39 4.74 -18.30
C LYS A 117 23.56 6.10 -17.65
N GLY A 118 22.46 6.89 -17.58
CA GLY A 118 22.46 8.19 -16.92
C GLY A 118 22.64 8.12 -15.40
N LEU A 119 22.59 6.93 -14.80
CA LEU A 119 22.83 6.67 -13.37
C LEU A 119 24.07 5.82 -13.12
N ALA A 120 24.85 5.53 -14.16
CA ALA A 120 26.05 4.71 -14.04
C ALA A 120 27.04 5.33 -13.04
N GLY A 121 27.62 4.47 -12.20
CA GLY A 121 28.60 4.89 -11.17
C GLY A 121 27.97 5.39 -9.86
N LYS A 122 26.67 5.60 -9.77
CA LYS A 122 26.02 5.88 -8.49
C LYS A 122 26.00 4.62 -7.60
N PRO A 123 26.17 4.74 -6.28
CA PRO A 123 25.95 3.64 -5.33
C PRO A 123 24.53 3.09 -5.48
N ALA A 124 24.38 1.78 -5.54
CA ALA A 124 23.09 1.14 -5.74
C ALA A 124 22.89 -0.01 -4.76
N TYR A 125 21.63 -0.23 -4.41
CA TYR A 125 21.18 -1.38 -3.64
C TYR A 125 20.49 -2.38 -4.56
N VAL A 126 20.46 -3.65 -4.16
CA VAL A 126 19.65 -4.68 -4.79
C VAL A 126 18.57 -5.11 -3.81
N PHE A 127 17.30 -4.89 -4.18
CA PHE A 127 16.17 -5.39 -3.42
C PHE A 127 15.61 -6.65 -4.10
N GLU A 128 15.27 -7.63 -3.29
CA GLU A 128 14.78 -8.90 -3.75
C GLU A 128 13.39 -9.21 -3.20
N THR A 129 12.57 -9.88 -4.02
CA THR A 129 11.31 -10.45 -3.56
C THR A 129 11.55 -11.72 -2.72
N GLY A 130 10.49 -12.24 -2.09
CA GLY A 130 10.57 -13.41 -1.22
C GLY A 130 11.18 -14.68 -1.82
N GLY A 131 11.17 -14.82 -3.16
CA GLY A 131 11.72 -16.03 -3.81
C GLY A 131 10.91 -17.30 -3.55
N THR A 132 9.62 -17.20 -3.24
CA THR A 132 8.74 -18.34 -2.93
C THR A 132 8.54 -19.28 -4.11
N THR A 133 8.67 -18.74 -5.34
CA THR A 133 8.44 -19.46 -6.61
C THR A 133 9.72 -19.72 -7.41
N GLY A 134 10.90 -19.59 -6.81
CA GLY A 134 12.19 -19.81 -7.49
C GLY A 134 13.23 -18.74 -7.17
N ILE A 135 14.09 -18.39 -8.16
CA ILE A 135 15.08 -17.33 -8.01
C ILE A 135 14.34 -16.02 -7.68
N PRO A 136 14.72 -15.29 -6.63
CA PRO A 136 14.09 -14.01 -6.32
C PRO A 136 14.19 -13.03 -7.50
N LYS A 137 13.15 -12.23 -7.69
CA LYS A 137 13.21 -11.08 -8.59
C LYS A 137 14.05 -10.02 -7.92
N SER A 138 14.95 -9.41 -8.69
CA SER A 138 15.87 -8.39 -8.20
C SER A 138 15.56 -7.04 -8.84
N ARG A 139 15.39 -6.02 -8.01
CA ARG A 139 15.29 -4.62 -8.43
C ARG A 139 16.55 -3.87 -7.99
N MET A 140 17.20 -3.19 -8.91
CA MET A 140 18.24 -2.21 -8.60
C MET A 140 17.57 -0.92 -8.15
N VAL A 141 18.08 -0.32 -7.07
CA VAL A 141 17.55 0.92 -6.50
C VAL A 141 18.70 1.81 -6.02
N ILE A 142 18.58 3.10 -6.24
CA ILE A 142 19.55 4.13 -5.80
C ILE A 142 18.86 5.02 -4.76
N GLU A 143 17.89 5.82 -5.18
CA GLU A 143 17.23 6.85 -4.37
C GLU A 143 15.68 6.66 -4.30
N ASP A 144 15.09 5.85 -5.19
CA ASP A 144 13.62 5.71 -5.30
C ASP A 144 12.95 5.38 -3.95
N HIS A 145 13.58 4.52 -3.12
CA HIS A 145 13.05 4.15 -1.83
C HIS A 145 13.10 5.31 -0.81
N TRP A 146 14.03 6.23 -0.96
CA TRP A 146 14.09 7.44 -0.15
C TRP A 146 12.96 8.40 -0.55
N ILE A 147 12.88 8.72 -1.84
CA ILE A 147 11.87 9.64 -2.37
C ILE A 147 10.45 9.18 -2.05
N ASP A 148 10.18 7.87 -2.19
CA ASP A 148 8.86 7.32 -1.88
C ASP A 148 8.49 7.49 -0.40
N TYR A 149 9.45 7.33 0.52
CA TYR A 149 9.20 7.46 1.95
C TYR A 149 9.30 8.90 2.46
N GLU A 150 10.02 9.78 1.78
CA GLU A 150 9.95 11.22 2.00
C GLU A 150 8.56 11.75 1.64
N ASN A 151 8.03 11.40 0.46
CA ASN A 151 6.66 11.72 0.07
C ASN A 151 5.62 11.11 1.03
N PHE A 152 5.83 9.90 1.50
CA PHE A 152 4.98 9.28 2.50
C PHE A 152 5.03 10.02 3.83
N SER A 153 6.19 10.50 4.26
CA SER A 153 6.35 11.32 5.47
C SER A 153 5.40 12.53 5.49
N ASP A 154 5.17 13.16 4.34
CA ASP A 154 4.26 14.32 4.22
C ASP A 154 2.77 13.95 4.40
N THR A 155 2.45 12.67 4.37
CA THR A 155 1.10 12.18 4.63
C THR A 155 0.85 11.82 6.10
N LEU A 156 1.91 11.71 6.90
CA LEU A 156 1.85 11.31 8.31
C LEU A 156 1.57 12.52 9.21
N PRO A 157 0.54 12.49 10.07
CA PRO A 157 0.26 13.57 11.01
C PRO A 157 1.38 13.67 12.07
N ASP A 158 1.94 14.87 12.25
CA ASP A 158 3.07 15.10 13.17
C ASP A 158 2.69 14.89 14.65
N GLU A 159 1.40 15.02 15.00
CA GLU A 159 0.89 14.73 16.34
C GLU A 159 0.98 13.25 16.69
N SER A 160 0.84 12.35 15.71
CA SER A 160 0.94 10.90 15.91
C SER A 160 2.32 10.35 15.56
N PHE A 161 3.02 11.01 14.65
CA PHE A 161 4.38 10.68 14.24
C PHE A 161 5.32 11.87 14.51
N PRO A 162 5.66 12.17 15.78
CA PRO A 162 6.42 13.37 16.10
C PRO A 162 7.79 13.38 15.43
N ARG A 163 8.19 14.54 14.90
CA ARG A 163 9.54 14.71 14.33
C ARG A 163 10.60 14.63 15.45
N GLY A 164 11.74 14.06 15.14
CA GLY A 164 12.80 13.81 16.11
C GLY A 164 12.60 12.54 16.97
N SER A 165 11.46 11.86 16.84
CA SER A 165 11.16 10.67 17.62
C SER A 165 11.78 9.41 17.06
N ASN A 166 12.06 8.44 17.93
CA ASN A 166 12.62 7.15 17.54
C ASN A 166 11.54 6.19 17.04
N TRP A 167 11.96 5.26 16.20
CA TRP A 167 11.13 4.32 15.46
C TRP A 167 11.49 2.88 15.78
N LEU A 168 10.49 2.01 15.81
CA LEU A 168 10.64 0.56 15.77
C LEU A 168 10.29 0.04 14.36
N MET A 169 11.21 -0.69 13.73
CA MET A 169 10.94 -1.43 12.50
C MET A 169 10.72 -2.90 12.84
N LEU A 170 9.46 -3.31 12.93
CA LEU A 170 9.01 -4.68 13.21
C LEU A 170 8.58 -5.37 11.91
N GLY A 171 9.55 -5.83 11.14
CA GLY A 171 9.33 -6.45 9.83
C GLY A 171 10.60 -7.03 9.23
N PRO A 172 10.52 -7.52 7.98
CA PRO A 172 11.65 -8.15 7.30
C PRO A 172 12.89 -7.26 7.21
N SER A 173 14.03 -7.75 7.71
CA SER A 173 15.30 -7.00 7.80
C SER A 173 16.33 -7.33 6.71
N GLY A 174 16.13 -8.39 5.92
CA GLY A 174 17.07 -8.87 4.90
C GLY A 174 17.19 -7.96 3.66
N PRO A 175 17.58 -8.48 2.50
CA PRO A 175 17.80 -7.72 1.26
C PRO A 175 16.46 -7.26 0.66
N ARG A 176 15.63 -6.64 1.47
CA ARG A 176 14.31 -6.13 1.14
C ARG A 176 14.30 -4.62 1.28
N ARG A 177 13.60 -3.98 0.37
CA ARG A 177 13.40 -2.54 0.35
C ARG A 177 12.96 -1.97 1.70
N LEU A 178 12.09 -2.71 2.40
CA LEU A 178 11.32 -2.19 3.52
C LEU A 178 12.19 -1.67 4.67
N ARG A 179 13.20 -2.45 5.10
CA ARG A 179 14.09 -2.00 6.18
C ARG A 179 14.77 -0.67 5.85
N LEU A 180 15.46 -0.59 4.73
CA LEU A 180 16.20 0.62 4.35
C LEU A 180 15.28 1.83 4.16
N ALA A 181 14.07 1.61 3.68
CA ALA A 181 13.10 2.67 3.50
C ALA A 181 12.54 3.18 4.84
N VAL A 182 12.27 2.29 5.80
CA VAL A 182 11.82 2.69 7.15
C VAL A 182 12.93 3.36 7.93
N GLU A 183 14.17 2.87 7.84
CA GLU A 183 15.34 3.55 8.44
C GLU A 183 15.49 4.96 7.88
N HIS A 184 15.38 5.12 6.56
CA HIS A 184 15.45 6.44 5.93
C HIS A 184 14.30 7.36 6.38
N LEU A 185 13.07 6.85 6.45
CA LEU A 185 11.92 7.61 6.95
C LEU A 185 12.17 8.15 8.37
N ALA A 186 12.66 7.29 9.28
CA ALA A 186 12.98 7.70 10.65
C ALA A 186 14.05 8.80 10.66
N GLN A 187 15.13 8.63 9.89
CA GLN A 187 16.22 9.60 9.78
C GLN A 187 15.76 10.92 9.14
N TYR A 188 14.95 10.84 8.07
CA TYR A 188 14.38 12.02 7.40
C TYR A 188 13.48 12.84 8.34
N ARG A 189 12.77 12.16 9.25
CA ARG A 189 11.99 12.80 10.30
C ARG A 189 12.80 13.21 11.53
N GLY A 190 14.12 13.00 11.51
CA GLY A 190 15.06 13.43 12.57
C GLY A 190 15.21 12.45 13.73
N GLY A 191 14.71 11.21 13.61
CA GLY A 191 14.81 10.17 14.63
C GLY A 191 15.78 9.05 14.28
N ILE A 192 15.82 8.03 15.11
CA ILE A 192 16.64 6.81 14.97
C ILE A 192 15.69 5.62 14.80
N CYS A 193 16.01 4.70 13.89
CA CYS A 193 15.24 3.46 13.69
C CYS A 193 15.92 2.29 14.38
N PHE A 194 15.19 1.63 15.26
CA PHE A 194 15.57 0.37 15.88
C PHE A 194 14.90 -0.78 15.11
N CYS A 195 15.70 -1.73 14.63
CA CYS A 195 15.21 -2.81 13.78
C CYS A 195 15.31 -4.14 14.50
N VAL A 196 14.32 -5.01 14.29
CA VAL A 196 14.41 -6.43 14.62
C VAL A 196 15.09 -7.20 13.50
N ASP A 197 15.66 -8.37 13.81
CA ASP A 197 16.15 -9.30 12.80
C ASP A 197 15.08 -10.32 12.44
N LEU A 198 14.54 -10.19 11.24
CA LEU A 198 13.55 -11.11 10.68
C LEU A 198 13.94 -11.55 9.28
N ASP A 199 14.20 -12.85 9.12
CA ASP A 199 14.38 -13.50 7.82
C ASP A 199 13.12 -14.30 7.42
N PRO A 200 12.25 -13.78 6.57
CA PRO A 200 11.06 -14.51 6.12
C PRO A 200 11.37 -15.79 5.31
N ARG A 201 12.54 -15.83 4.67
CA ARG A 201 12.97 -17.04 3.92
C ARG A 201 13.22 -18.22 4.85
N TRP A 202 13.70 -17.92 6.05
CA TRP A 202 13.88 -18.94 7.07
C TRP A 202 12.54 -19.49 7.56
N VAL A 203 11.56 -18.63 7.82
CA VAL A 203 10.20 -19.03 8.19
C VAL A 203 9.58 -19.94 7.12
N VAL A 204 9.64 -19.51 5.84
CA VAL A 204 9.15 -20.33 4.71
C VAL A 204 9.86 -21.70 4.66
N LYS A 205 11.16 -21.74 4.93
CA LYS A 205 11.94 -23.00 4.93
C LYS A 205 11.50 -23.93 6.05
N LEU A 206 11.24 -23.40 7.25
CA LEU A 206 10.72 -24.18 8.39
C LEU A 206 9.34 -24.76 8.07
N LEU A 207 8.42 -23.94 7.59
CA LEU A 207 7.06 -24.38 7.24
C LEU A 207 7.06 -25.43 6.12
N LYS A 208 7.89 -25.26 5.07
CA LYS A 208 8.03 -26.27 4.00
C LYS A 208 8.58 -27.61 4.51
N LYS A 209 9.31 -27.60 5.63
CA LYS A 209 9.79 -28.83 6.30
C LYS A 209 8.77 -29.41 7.27
N GLY A 210 7.63 -28.77 7.49
CA GLY A 210 6.64 -29.13 8.50
C GLY A 210 7.06 -28.80 9.93
N ASP A 211 8.12 -28.00 10.12
CA ASP A 211 8.60 -27.56 11.44
C ASP A 211 7.81 -26.34 11.92
N VAL A 212 6.56 -26.57 12.28
CA VAL A 212 5.66 -25.53 12.81
C VAL A 212 6.15 -25.00 14.16
N ALA A 213 6.70 -25.87 15.01
CA ALA A 213 7.22 -25.50 16.32
C ALA A 213 8.44 -24.57 16.19
N GLY A 214 9.37 -24.90 15.28
CA GLY A 214 10.50 -24.03 14.96
C GLY A 214 10.09 -22.68 14.37
N ALA A 215 9.09 -22.67 13.49
CA ALA A 215 8.55 -21.41 12.93
C ALA A 215 7.93 -20.54 14.03
N LYS A 216 7.17 -21.14 14.96
CA LYS A 216 6.61 -20.41 16.11
C LYS A 216 7.70 -19.87 17.03
N ALA A 217 8.68 -20.68 17.40
CA ALA A 217 9.79 -20.26 18.26
C ALA A 217 10.58 -19.08 17.64
N TYR A 218 10.74 -19.07 16.32
CA TYR A 218 11.38 -17.98 15.62
C TYR A 218 10.51 -16.70 15.62
N ALA A 219 9.21 -16.83 15.43
CA ALA A 219 8.28 -15.70 15.54
C ALA A 219 8.28 -15.11 16.96
N ASP A 220 8.23 -15.96 18.00
CA ASP A 220 8.33 -15.54 19.40
C ASP A 220 9.65 -14.80 19.66
N HIS A 221 10.78 -15.25 19.11
CA HIS A 221 12.07 -14.58 19.22
C HIS A 221 12.07 -13.18 18.57
N VAL A 222 11.43 -13.02 17.41
CA VAL A 222 11.30 -11.69 16.75
C VAL A 222 10.50 -10.73 17.62
N ILE A 223 9.42 -11.20 18.25
CA ILE A 223 8.61 -10.39 19.16
C ILE A 223 9.41 -10.05 20.44
N ASP A 224 10.18 -10.99 20.98
CA ASP A 224 11.02 -10.74 22.15
C ASP A 224 12.10 -9.67 21.88
N GLN A 225 12.65 -9.60 20.65
CA GLN A 225 13.54 -8.50 20.24
C GLN A 225 12.80 -7.15 20.31
N ALA A 226 11.58 -7.06 19.74
CA ALA A 226 10.78 -5.84 19.78
C ALA A 226 10.46 -5.40 21.21
N VAL A 227 10.05 -6.33 22.07
CA VAL A 227 9.79 -6.07 23.50
C VAL A 227 11.06 -5.57 24.21
N THR A 228 12.21 -6.18 23.93
CA THR A 228 13.50 -5.75 24.48
C THR A 228 13.84 -4.31 24.09
N ILE A 229 13.66 -3.97 22.83
CA ILE A 229 13.89 -2.61 22.30
C ILE A 229 12.96 -1.61 23.00
N LEU A 230 11.66 -1.90 23.08
CA LEU A 230 10.68 -1.02 23.73
C LEU A 230 10.97 -0.85 25.23
N SER A 231 11.45 -1.89 25.91
CA SER A 231 11.75 -1.87 27.35
C SER A 231 13.10 -1.23 27.70
N ALA A 232 13.93 -0.93 26.69
CA ALA A 232 15.28 -0.42 26.91
C ALA A 232 15.37 1.10 27.16
N GLY A 233 14.22 1.80 27.19
CA GLY A 233 14.19 3.24 27.49
C GLY A 233 14.59 4.17 26.34
N HIS A 234 14.45 3.71 25.10
CA HIS A 234 14.82 4.47 23.89
C HIS A 234 13.77 5.51 23.45
N ASP A 235 12.70 5.71 24.19
CA ASP A 235 11.61 6.66 23.88
C ASP A 235 11.09 6.52 22.44
N ILE A 236 10.64 5.31 22.11
CA ILE A 236 10.12 4.99 20.78
C ILE A 236 8.66 5.47 20.69
N LYS A 237 8.37 6.35 19.73
CA LYS A 237 7.02 6.89 19.48
C LYS A 237 6.38 6.34 18.23
N CYS A 238 7.18 5.91 17.27
CA CYS A 238 6.68 5.52 15.96
C CYS A 238 7.06 4.07 15.64
N ALA A 239 6.22 3.37 14.87
CA ALA A 239 6.55 2.03 14.43
C ALA A 239 6.11 1.74 12.99
N PHE A 240 6.87 0.87 12.33
CA PHE A 240 6.38 0.05 11.23
C PHE A 240 6.14 -1.36 11.74
N ALA A 241 5.02 -1.98 11.36
CA ALA A 241 4.79 -3.40 11.60
C ALA A 241 3.97 -4.05 10.46
N THR A 242 4.14 -5.36 10.27
CA THR A 242 3.13 -6.12 9.54
C THR A 242 1.93 -6.38 10.45
N PRO A 243 0.70 -6.54 9.93
CA PRO A 243 -0.48 -6.78 10.75
C PRO A 243 -0.32 -7.92 11.78
N LYS A 244 0.19 -9.07 11.36
CA LYS A 244 0.39 -10.22 12.27
C LYS A 244 1.44 -9.98 13.35
N LEU A 245 2.53 -9.29 13.01
CA LEU A 245 3.57 -8.99 13.99
C LEU A 245 3.09 -7.92 14.98
N LEU A 246 2.28 -6.97 14.53
CA LEU A 246 1.68 -5.97 15.41
C LEU A 246 0.73 -6.62 16.42
N GLU A 247 -0.13 -7.52 15.96
CA GLU A 247 -1.02 -8.29 16.83
C GLU A 247 -0.22 -9.12 17.85
N ALA A 248 0.79 -9.86 17.38
CA ALA A 248 1.63 -10.66 18.26
C ALA A 248 2.40 -9.81 19.31
N LEU A 249 2.88 -8.62 18.91
CA LEU A 249 3.53 -7.69 19.84
C LEU A 249 2.54 -7.17 20.88
N ALA A 250 1.35 -6.76 20.45
CA ALA A 250 0.34 -6.24 21.38
C ALA A 250 -0.08 -7.30 22.40
N LEU A 251 -0.38 -8.53 21.96
CA LEU A 251 -0.71 -9.65 22.85
C LEU A 251 0.45 -9.94 23.84
N LYS A 252 1.69 -9.92 23.37
CA LYS A 252 2.86 -10.13 24.23
C LYS A 252 3.04 -9.04 25.27
N LEU A 253 2.74 -7.79 24.92
CA LEU A 253 2.76 -6.66 25.88
C LEU A 253 1.64 -6.80 26.91
N MET A 254 0.42 -7.17 26.48
CA MET A 254 -0.71 -7.44 27.39
C MET A 254 -0.40 -8.56 28.38
N ASP A 255 0.24 -9.65 27.96
CA ASP A 255 0.70 -10.73 28.84
C ASP A 255 1.72 -10.24 29.89
N LYS A 256 2.42 -9.14 29.60
CA LYS A 256 3.36 -8.48 30.52
C LYS A 256 2.71 -7.40 31.37
N GLY A 257 1.40 -7.17 31.25
CA GLY A 257 0.63 -6.17 31.98
C GLY A 257 0.82 -4.74 31.46
N THR A 258 1.15 -4.57 30.18
CA THR A 258 1.27 -3.27 29.52
C THR A 258 0.60 -3.32 28.13
N SER A 259 0.56 -2.21 27.41
CA SER A 259 -0.06 -2.09 26.10
C SER A 259 0.86 -1.41 25.08
N ILE A 260 0.43 -1.37 23.82
CA ILE A 260 1.11 -0.60 22.76
C ILE A 260 1.16 0.89 23.15
N GLU A 261 0.05 1.45 23.61
CA GLU A 261 -0.04 2.85 24.04
C GLU A 261 0.87 3.13 25.24
N GLU A 262 0.82 2.29 26.28
CA GLU A 262 1.65 2.43 27.48
C GLU A 262 3.14 2.21 27.21
N SER A 263 3.51 1.51 26.13
CA SER A 263 4.90 1.42 25.67
C SER A 263 5.43 2.73 25.09
N GLY A 264 4.56 3.73 24.90
CA GLY A 264 4.90 5.06 24.41
C GLY A 264 4.69 5.26 22.92
N ILE A 265 4.27 4.24 22.15
CA ILE A 265 4.00 4.35 20.71
C ILE A 265 2.74 5.18 20.48
N THR A 266 2.84 6.20 19.62
CA THR A 266 1.75 7.10 19.24
C THR A 266 1.31 6.94 17.79
N GLY A 267 2.21 6.46 16.91
CA GLY A 267 1.93 6.29 15.50
C GLY A 267 2.49 5.00 14.92
N ILE A 268 1.66 4.31 14.16
CA ILE A 268 2.02 3.07 13.47
C ILE A 268 1.62 3.20 12.00
N PHE A 269 2.53 2.86 11.08
CA PHE A 269 2.10 2.50 9.75
C PHE A 269 2.30 1.00 9.52
N ALA A 270 1.35 0.37 8.84
CA ALA A 270 1.33 -1.07 8.70
C ALA A 270 1.15 -1.48 7.23
N GLY A 271 1.80 -2.58 6.85
CA GLY A 271 1.72 -3.11 5.49
C GLY A 271 2.50 -4.41 5.32
N GLY A 272 2.62 -4.85 4.06
CA GLY A 272 3.40 -6.04 3.72
C GLY A 272 2.65 -7.36 3.79
N THR A 273 1.42 -7.37 4.32
CA THR A 273 0.48 -8.49 4.28
C THR A 273 -0.94 -7.98 4.11
N GLU A 274 -1.91 -8.87 3.91
CA GLU A 274 -3.31 -8.51 3.79
C GLU A 274 -3.81 -7.72 5.01
N PHE A 275 -4.61 -6.69 4.72
CA PHE A 275 -5.17 -5.78 5.69
C PHE A 275 -6.69 -5.71 5.46
N THR A 276 -7.47 -6.41 6.29
CA THR A 276 -8.93 -6.44 6.14
C THR A 276 -9.61 -5.33 6.94
N PRO A 277 -10.82 -4.86 6.54
CA PRO A 277 -11.61 -3.93 7.33
C PRO A 277 -11.89 -4.43 8.75
N GLN A 278 -12.14 -5.73 8.93
CA GLN A 278 -12.39 -6.36 10.22
C GLN A 278 -11.15 -6.29 11.13
N TRP A 279 -9.97 -6.61 10.59
CA TRP A 279 -8.73 -6.50 11.33
C TRP A 279 -8.40 -5.04 11.67
N TYR A 280 -8.66 -4.12 10.73
CA TYR A 280 -8.43 -2.68 10.96
C TYR A 280 -9.32 -2.14 12.08
N ARG A 281 -10.59 -2.56 12.10
CA ARG A 281 -11.51 -2.24 13.19
C ARG A 281 -11.03 -2.79 14.53
N PHE A 282 -10.74 -4.08 14.60
CA PHE A 282 -10.21 -4.74 15.80
C PHE A 282 -8.94 -4.04 16.31
N CYS A 283 -8.03 -3.72 15.40
CA CYS A 283 -6.79 -3.05 15.73
C CYS A 283 -7.04 -1.69 16.38
N ARG A 284 -7.93 -0.87 15.80
CA ARG A 284 -8.22 0.47 16.30
C ARG A 284 -9.07 0.50 17.58
N GLU A 285 -10.04 -0.40 17.68
CA GLU A 285 -11.00 -0.38 18.78
C GLU A 285 -10.51 -1.16 20.02
N GLU A 286 -9.70 -2.19 19.83
CA GLU A 286 -9.41 -3.13 20.92
C GLU A 286 -7.91 -3.35 21.17
N LEU A 287 -7.06 -3.27 20.13
CA LEU A 287 -5.67 -3.74 20.24
C LEU A 287 -4.68 -2.63 20.61
N LEU A 288 -4.83 -1.41 20.07
CA LEU A 288 -3.79 -0.39 20.13
C LEU A 288 -3.96 0.61 21.28
N GLY A 289 -5.19 0.88 21.68
CA GLY A 289 -5.52 2.00 22.56
C GLY A 289 -5.98 3.26 21.81
N PRO A 290 -6.75 4.14 22.47
CA PRO A 290 -7.48 5.24 21.82
C PRO A 290 -6.58 6.33 21.24
N ASN A 291 -5.35 6.49 21.73
CA ASN A 291 -4.45 7.56 21.31
C ASN A 291 -3.37 7.07 20.32
N VAL A 292 -3.41 5.81 19.88
CA VAL A 292 -2.47 5.28 18.89
C VAL A 292 -3.07 5.37 17.50
N TYR A 293 -2.44 6.17 16.66
CA TYR A 293 -2.81 6.29 15.24
C TYR A 293 -2.23 5.13 14.43
N ILE A 294 -3.05 4.55 13.55
CA ILE A 294 -2.58 3.56 12.59
C ILE A 294 -3.01 3.92 11.18
N THR A 295 -2.07 3.85 10.24
CA THR A 295 -2.34 4.01 8.80
C THR A 295 -1.90 2.77 8.02
N PRO A 296 -2.80 2.18 7.21
CA PRO A 296 -2.45 1.07 6.33
C PRO A 296 -1.70 1.56 5.10
N THR A 297 -0.82 0.71 4.56
CA THR A 297 -0.10 0.93 3.31
C THR A 297 -0.16 -0.31 2.43
N TYR A 298 -0.16 -0.11 1.11
CA TYR A 298 -0.11 -1.19 0.13
C TYR A 298 1.07 -0.99 -0.81
N GLY A 299 1.78 -2.04 -1.13
CA GLY A 299 2.88 -1.93 -2.06
C GLY A 299 3.73 -3.18 -2.18
N ASN A 300 4.64 -3.10 -3.12
CA ASN A 300 5.60 -4.18 -3.39
C ASN A 300 6.97 -3.62 -3.82
N THR A 301 7.91 -4.53 -4.07
CA THR A 301 9.28 -4.16 -4.47
C THR A 301 9.30 -3.41 -5.81
N LEU A 302 8.34 -3.62 -6.70
CA LEU A 302 8.34 -3.03 -8.05
C LEU A 302 7.71 -1.63 -8.07
N MET A 303 6.52 -1.47 -7.50
CA MET A 303 5.80 -0.21 -7.51
C MET A 303 6.31 0.79 -6.46
N GLY A 304 6.60 0.31 -5.28
CA GLY A 304 6.88 1.16 -4.13
C GLY A 304 5.75 1.13 -3.09
N LEU A 305 5.32 2.29 -2.62
CA LEU A 305 4.38 2.44 -1.52
C LEU A 305 3.16 3.25 -1.96
N ALA A 306 1.97 2.64 -1.89
CA ALA A 306 0.70 3.35 -1.98
C ALA A 306 0.20 3.71 -0.58
N CYS A 307 -0.29 4.93 -0.44
CA CYS A 307 -0.77 5.48 0.83
C CYS A 307 -2.23 5.14 1.05
N GLY A 308 -2.61 4.87 2.29
CA GLY A 308 -4.00 4.72 2.68
C GLY A 308 -4.76 6.06 2.63
N LYS A 309 -6.05 6.01 2.28
CA LYS A 309 -6.97 7.12 2.55
C LYS A 309 -6.92 7.45 4.05
N PRO A 310 -6.91 8.71 4.45
CA PRO A 310 -7.11 9.06 5.86
C PRO A 310 -8.36 8.39 6.43
N PHE A 311 -8.29 7.93 7.68
CA PHE A 311 -9.40 7.25 8.31
C PHE A 311 -10.62 8.18 8.43
N ASP A 312 -11.76 7.70 7.94
CA ASP A 312 -13.05 8.34 8.11
C ASP A 312 -14.04 7.29 8.68
N PRO A 313 -14.69 7.55 9.82
CA PRO A 313 -15.70 6.64 10.38
C PRO A 313 -16.84 6.31 9.40
N ALA A 314 -17.17 7.21 8.48
CA ALA A 314 -18.19 7.00 7.46
C ALA A 314 -17.84 5.88 6.46
N ASP A 315 -16.57 5.56 6.29
CA ASP A 315 -16.12 4.48 5.40
C ASP A 315 -16.33 3.08 6.00
N ASN A 316 -16.82 2.97 7.24
CA ASN A 316 -17.00 1.68 7.93
C ASN A 316 -15.74 0.79 7.88
N TYR A 317 -14.57 1.39 8.17
CA TYR A 317 -13.24 0.74 8.14
C TYR A 317 -12.79 0.26 6.76
N LYS A 318 -13.47 0.61 5.67
CA LYS A 318 -12.99 0.35 4.32
C LYS A 318 -11.62 1.02 4.12
N ILE A 319 -10.69 0.27 3.56
CA ILE A 319 -9.33 0.74 3.32
C ILE A 319 -9.18 0.98 1.82
N THR A 320 -8.87 2.22 1.46
CA THR A 320 -8.60 2.61 0.08
C THR A 320 -7.15 3.07 -0.03
N TYR A 321 -6.46 2.60 -1.05
CA TYR A 321 -5.06 2.93 -1.31
C TYR A 321 -4.93 3.76 -2.58
N PHE A 322 -3.96 4.69 -2.59
CA PHE A 322 -3.63 5.55 -3.71
C PHE A 322 -2.14 5.45 -4.02
N ALA A 323 -1.82 5.14 -5.26
CA ALA A 323 -0.43 5.09 -5.72
C ALA A 323 0.21 6.49 -5.68
N PRO A 324 1.55 6.60 -5.53
CA PRO A 324 2.26 7.87 -5.47
C PRO A 324 2.44 8.46 -6.89
N GLN A 325 1.34 8.89 -7.54
CA GLN A 325 1.43 9.55 -8.84
C GLN A 325 2.28 10.83 -8.77
N PRO A 326 3.03 11.14 -9.83
CA PRO A 326 3.11 10.44 -11.13
C PRO A 326 4.15 9.29 -11.19
N ARG A 327 4.85 9.00 -10.10
CA ARG A 327 5.95 8.02 -10.05
C ARG A 327 5.48 6.56 -10.17
N ALA A 328 4.27 6.28 -9.71
CA ALA A 328 3.61 5.00 -9.88
C ALA A 328 2.12 5.17 -10.07
N VAL A 329 1.50 4.22 -10.77
CA VAL A 329 0.05 4.18 -11.01
C VAL A 329 -0.46 2.79 -10.69
N ILE A 330 -1.64 2.73 -10.11
CA ILE A 330 -2.43 1.50 -9.94
C ILE A 330 -3.69 1.65 -10.79
N GLU A 331 -3.96 0.67 -11.63
CA GLU A 331 -5.21 0.52 -12.35
C GLU A 331 -5.91 -0.77 -11.92
N THR A 332 -7.24 -0.75 -11.91
CA THR A 332 -8.06 -1.94 -11.76
C THR A 332 -8.71 -2.23 -13.13
N VAL A 333 -8.29 -3.33 -13.74
CA VAL A 333 -8.64 -3.67 -15.13
C VAL A 333 -9.52 -4.93 -15.20
N GLU A 334 -10.21 -5.11 -16.32
CA GLU A 334 -11.06 -6.27 -16.56
C GLU A 334 -10.25 -7.58 -16.52
N PHE A 335 -10.91 -8.68 -16.13
CA PHE A 335 -10.26 -9.99 -16.00
C PHE A 335 -9.79 -10.56 -17.35
N ASN A 336 -10.45 -10.19 -18.45
CA ASN A 336 -10.19 -10.70 -19.79
C ASN A 336 -9.66 -9.65 -20.77
N ASP A 337 -9.55 -8.39 -20.31
CA ASP A 337 -9.01 -7.29 -21.12
C ASP A 337 -8.21 -6.34 -20.20
N TYR A 338 -6.91 -6.54 -20.18
CA TYR A 338 -6.00 -5.80 -19.30
C TYR A 338 -5.74 -4.35 -19.72
N ASP A 339 -6.33 -3.89 -20.81
CA ASP A 339 -6.27 -2.51 -21.28
C ASP A 339 -7.58 -1.74 -21.02
N GLN A 340 -8.61 -2.46 -20.51
CA GLN A 340 -9.91 -1.89 -20.15
C GLN A 340 -10.05 -1.76 -18.64
N LEU A 341 -10.29 -0.53 -18.16
CA LEU A 341 -10.59 -0.28 -16.74
C LEU A 341 -11.98 -0.80 -16.37
N VAL A 342 -12.12 -1.39 -15.19
CA VAL A 342 -13.45 -1.70 -14.64
C VAL A 342 -14.17 -0.42 -14.20
N GLY A 343 -15.49 -0.48 -14.07
CA GLY A 343 -16.28 0.63 -13.47
C GLY A 343 -15.91 0.84 -12.00
N TYR A 344 -16.17 2.05 -11.47
CA TYR A 344 -16.00 2.33 -10.05
C TYR A 344 -16.81 1.41 -9.16
N GLY A 345 -16.24 0.96 -8.05
CA GLY A 345 -16.83 -0.03 -7.15
C GLY A 345 -16.89 -1.45 -7.72
N LYS A 346 -16.25 -1.71 -8.86
CA LYS A 346 -16.14 -3.05 -9.45
C LYS A 346 -14.79 -3.66 -9.20
N THR A 347 -14.79 -4.97 -8.96
CA THR A 347 -13.58 -5.77 -8.80
C THR A 347 -12.95 -6.08 -10.15
N GLY A 348 -11.63 -5.99 -10.22
CA GLY A 348 -10.82 -6.37 -11.37
C GLY A 348 -9.41 -6.76 -10.96
N ARG A 349 -8.56 -7.04 -11.96
CA ARG A 349 -7.15 -7.33 -11.77
C ARG A 349 -6.35 -6.06 -11.49
N VAL A 350 -5.37 -6.17 -10.62
CA VAL A 350 -4.45 -5.05 -10.32
C VAL A 350 -3.38 -4.96 -11.40
N LYS A 351 -3.27 -3.80 -12.03
CA LYS A 351 -2.22 -3.46 -13.00
C LYS A 351 -1.40 -2.31 -12.45
N LEU A 352 -0.09 -2.49 -12.41
CA LEU A 352 0.86 -1.51 -11.84
C LEU A 352 1.72 -0.89 -12.93
N TYR A 353 2.07 0.37 -12.73
CA TYR A 353 3.08 1.08 -13.51
C TYR A 353 4.11 1.69 -12.57
N THR A 354 5.38 1.68 -12.99
CA THR A 354 6.46 2.35 -12.27
C THR A 354 7.19 3.25 -13.25
N LEU A 355 7.15 4.54 -12.98
CA LEU A 355 7.62 5.59 -13.87
C LEU A 355 8.67 6.43 -13.15
N THR A 356 9.85 5.85 -12.92
CA THR A 356 10.97 6.53 -12.25
C THR A 356 12.21 6.49 -13.13
N LYS A 357 13.21 7.34 -12.82
CA LYS A 357 14.49 7.30 -13.54
C LYS A 357 15.28 6.02 -13.28
N GLU A 358 14.98 5.30 -12.21
CA GLU A 358 15.65 4.04 -11.86
C GLU A 358 14.96 2.81 -12.46
N LEU A 359 13.63 2.83 -12.55
CA LEU A 359 12.84 1.70 -13.03
C LEU A 359 11.67 2.20 -13.88
N PHE A 360 11.53 1.59 -15.07
CA PHE A 360 10.40 1.80 -15.97
C PHE A 360 9.63 0.49 -16.12
N ILE A 361 8.35 0.50 -15.75
CA ILE A 361 7.40 -0.60 -15.91
C ILE A 361 6.15 -0.05 -16.59
N PRO A 362 5.97 -0.27 -17.91
CA PRO A 362 4.85 0.28 -18.69
C PRO A 362 3.55 -0.52 -18.56
N GLY A 363 3.37 -1.27 -17.51
CA GLY A 363 2.20 -2.09 -17.23
C GLY A 363 2.58 -3.51 -16.81
N PHE A 364 2.31 -3.83 -15.54
CA PHE A 364 2.59 -5.13 -14.93
C PHE A 364 1.34 -5.66 -14.25
N MET A 365 0.95 -6.90 -14.58
CA MET A 365 -0.19 -7.55 -13.93
C MET A 365 0.24 -8.14 -12.60
N GLU A 366 -0.22 -7.51 -11.52
CA GLU A 366 0.02 -8.03 -10.16
C GLU A 366 -0.82 -9.29 -9.90
N ARG A 367 -0.45 -10.02 -8.85
CA ARG A 367 -1.15 -11.23 -8.43
C ARG A 367 -2.39 -10.95 -7.58
N ASP A 368 -2.75 -9.69 -7.46
CA ASP A 368 -3.89 -9.25 -6.67
C ASP A 368 -5.07 -8.86 -7.56
N GLU A 369 -6.25 -8.90 -6.97
CA GLU A 369 -7.48 -8.27 -7.42
C GLU A 369 -7.92 -7.22 -6.40
N GLY A 370 -8.75 -6.28 -6.80
CA GLY A 370 -9.29 -5.25 -5.91
C GLY A 370 -10.41 -4.47 -6.57
N GLU A 371 -11.01 -3.54 -5.85
CA GLU A 371 -12.10 -2.69 -6.32
C GLU A 371 -11.57 -1.33 -6.74
N ARG A 372 -11.99 -0.84 -7.92
CA ARG A 372 -11.65 0.51 -8.38
C ARG A 372 -12.38 1.57 -7.57
N GLU A 373 -11.64 2.53 -7.01
CA GLU A 373 -12.17 3.60 -6.19
C GLU A 373 -12.07 4.96 -6.86
N LEU A 374 -13.02 5.84 -6.53
CA LEU A 374 -13.03 7.22 -7.00
C LEU A 374 -11.81 8.02 -6.50
N PRO A 375 -11.39 9.04 -7.25
CA PRO A 375 -10.42 10.03 -6.77
C PRO A 375 -10.85 10.67 -5.44
N HIS A 376 -9.86 11.04 -4.63
CA HIS A 376 -10.03 11.69 -3.34
C HIS A 376 -9.38 13.08 -3.35
N GLU A 377 -9.85 14.01 -2.53
CA GLU A 377 -9.31 15.37 -2.47
C GLU A 377 -7.78 15.41 -2.27
N LYS A 378 -7.27 14.54 -1.38
CA LYS A 378 -5.82 14.41 -1.13
C LYS A 378 -5.10 13.68 -2.26
N TYR A 379 -5.80 12.82 -3.00
CA TYR A 379 -5.27 11.97 -4.06
C TYR A 379 -6.18 12.07 -5.29
N PRO A 380 -6.00 13.09 -6.17
CA PRO A 380 -6.90 13.36 -7.28
C PRO A 380 -6.70 12.40 -8.46
N TRP A 381 -6.69 11.10 -8.17
CA TRP A 381 -6.61 9.98 -9.11
C TRP A 381 -7.28 8.74 -8.53
N ASP A 382 -7.49 7.73 -9.36
CA ASP A 382 -8.16 6.51 -8.96
C ASP A 382 -7.42 5.78 -7.83
N GLY A 383 -8.18 5.29 -6.87
CA GLY A 383 -7.72 4.43 -5.80
C GLY A 383 -8.09 2.97 -6.01
N ILE A 384 -7.65 2.13 -5.08
CA ILE A 384 -8.01 0.73 -5.01
C ILE A 384 -8.36 0.34 -3.58
N SER A 385 -9.41 -0.48 -3.40
CA SER A 385 -9.77 -1.06 -2.11
C SER A 385 -9.95 -2.58 -2.20
N GLY A 386 -10.12 -3.24 -1.05
CA GLY A 386 -10.40 -4.69 -1.02
C GLY A 386 -9.32 -5.53 -1.70
N THR A 387 -8.06 -5.06 -1.66
CA THR A 387 -6.93 -5.77 -2.29
C THR A 387 -6.71 -7.12 -1.63
N ARG A 388 -6.69 -8.18 -2.44
CA ARG A 388 -6.52 -9.56 -2.01
C ARG A 388 -5.87 -10.38 -3.13
N PRO A 389 -5.26 -11.54 -2.81
CA PRO A 389 -4.74 -12.42 -3.84
C PRO A 389 -5.83 -12.79 -4.87
N PHE A 390 -5.51 -12.66 -6.14
CA PHE A 390 -6.39 -13.08 -7.22
C PHE A 390 -6.72 -14.57 -7.07
N HIS A 391 -7.97 -14.93 -7.19
CA HIS A 391 -8.48 -16.26 -6.81
C HIS A 391 -7.77 -17.43 -7.52
N GLU A 392 -7.32 -17.27 -8.77
CA GLU A 392 -6.54 -18.30 -9.48
C GLU A 392 -5.17 -18.52 -8.86
N PHE A 393 -4.60 -17.53 -8.17
CA PHE A 393 -3.31 -17.62 -7.50
C PHE A 393 -3.42 -17.82 -5.99
N ALA A 394 -4.61 -17.82 -5.43
CA ALA A 394 -4.81 -17.91 -3.97
C ALA A 394 -4.19 -19.19 -3.36
N SER A 395 -4.23 -20.32 -4.07
CA SER A 395 -3.63 -21.58 -3.64
C SER A 395 -2.09 -21.60 -3.72
N THR A 396 -1.49 -20.73 -4.51
CA THR A 396 -0.03 -20.64 -4.73
C THR A 396 0.62 -19.46 -4.02
N THR A 397 -0.19 -18.54 -3.54
CA THR A 397 0.29 -17.34 -2.83
C THR A 397 0.48 -17.69 -1.36
N THR A 398 1.71 -17.66 -0.87
CA THR A 398 1.99 -17.77 0.55
C THR A 398 1.60 -16.45 1.21
N VAL A 399 0.36 -16.37 1.71
CA VAL A 399 -0.13 -15.20 2.44
C VAL A 399 0.65 -15.08 3.74
N GLY A 400 1.30 -13.93 3.91
CA GLY A 400 1.91 -13.44 5.14
C GLY A 400 2.40 -14.50 6.14
N VAL A 401 3.64 -14.91 6.03
CA VAL A 401 4.25 -15.91 6.94
C VAL A 401 4.83 -15.24 8.20
N TYR A 402 4.68 -13.91 8.30
CA TYR A 402 5.26 -13.07 9.35
C TYR A 402 4.42 -11.81 9.58
#